data_34e5b710ea5e62aadb80045536383928
#
_entry.id   34e5b710ea5e62aadb80045536383928
#
_cell.length_a   1.000
_cell.length_b   1.000
_cell.length_c   1.000
_cell.angle_alpha   90.00
_cell.angle_beta   90.00
_cell.angle_gamma   90.00
#
_symmetry.space_group_name_H-M   'P 1'
#
loop_
_entity.id
_entity.type
_entity.pdbx_description
1 polymer ?
#
loop_
_entity_poly.entity_id
_entity_poly.type
_entity_poly.pdbx_seq_one_letter_code
_entity_poly.pdbx_strand_id
1 'polypeptide(L)'
;MLNGVATFVTGCRYGDWTGVGFVEDGKKALQFVLVDLRDPQVRIDPTWEAMSVRASATDHVYFDGVKVEAAHVVPWAIKDRMIYRDPAHPVIHQRYREDWTALTSMFLGVMASAVAETSLNEIAKGSRERVAIFGAKWIERPMVQVNLGRARALINAAADTAYAALQETDNRIDSRINPTEEDYLRQILAGMQAIQLSDEAMKLLQRILGANDLRESTNFERRYRDFQAMPLHIISHIDRMTEQSGRNALGLDTQNPF
;
A
#
# COMPACT_ATOMS: atom_id res chain seq x y z
N MET A 1 12.09 28.49 -7.22
CA MET A 1 11.86 27.83 -8.53
C MET A 1 12.18 26.36 -8.40
N LEU A 2 11.27 25.49 -8.84
CA LEU A 2 11.43 24.04 -8.83
C LEU A 2 11.89 23.55 -10.21
N ASN A 3 12.97 22.76 -10.23
CA ASN A 3 13.51 22.13 -11.44
C ASN A 3 13.80 20.66 -11.17
N GLY A 4 13.66 19.82 -12.18
CA GLY A 4 14.00 18.42 -12.09
C GLY A 4 12.89 17.48 -12.48
N VAL A 5 12.94 16.25 -11.98
CA VAL A 5 11.97 15.19 -12.27
C VAL A 5 11.56 14.48 -10.99
N ALA A 6 10.25 14.32 -10.81
CA ALA A 6 9.69 13.38 -9.85
C ALA A 6 9.27 12.11 -10.57
N THR A 7 9.75 10.97 -10.09
CA THR A 7 9.41 9.66 -10.61
C THR A 7 8.31 9.00 -9.76
N PHE A 8 7.55 8.09 -10.35
CA PHE A 8 6.49 7.36 -9.64
C PHE A 8 5.41 8.26 -9.02
N VAL A 9 5.00 9.33 -9.75
CA VAL A 9 3.94 10.23 -9.30
C VAL A 9 2.58 9.61 -9.60
N THR A 10 2.09 8.82 -8.66
CA THR A 10 0.81 8.10 -8.80
C THR A 10 -0.37 9.05 -8.96
N GLY A 11 -1.20 8.80 -9.97
CA GLY A 11 -2.41 9.58 -10.24
C GLY A 11 -2.17 10.92 -10.92
N CYS A 12 -0.95 11.25 -11.34
CA CYS A 12 -0.60 12.56 -11.89
C CYS A 12 -1.42 12.97 -13.12
N ARG A 13 -1.96 12.01 -13.90
CA ARG A 13 -2.85 12.31 -15.05
C ARG A 13 -4.31 12.61 -14.64
N TYR A 14 -4.65 12.38 -13.37
CA TYR A 14 -6.03 12.52 -12.87
C TYR A 14 -6.19 13.63 -11.85
N GLY A 15 -5.07 14.04 -11.22
CA GLY A 15 -5.05 15.08 -10.21
C GLY A 15 -4.69 16.44 -10.80
N ASP A 16 -5.14 17.50 -10.14
CA ASP A 16 -4.74 18.89 -10.44
C ASP A 16 -3.45 19.28 -9.70
N TRP A 17 -3.16 18.63 -8.59
CA TRP A 17 -2.03 18.93 -7.71
C TRP A 17 -1.25 17.68 -7.37
N THR A 18 0.06 17.85 -7.20
CA THR A 18 0.93 16.80 -6.67
C THR A 18 1.80 17.32 -5.53
N GLY A 19 2.15 16.40 -4.62
CA GLY A 19 3.16 16.65 -3.61
C GLY A 19 4.52 16.11 -4.05
N VAL A 20 5.57 16.90 -3.95
CA VAL A 20 6.92 16.54 -4.40
C VAL A 20 7.94 16.81 -3.30
N GLY A 21 8.77 15.79 -3.01
CA GLY A 21 9.97 15.97 -2.20
C GLY A 21 11.08 16.62 -3.03
N PHE A 22 11.76 17.63 -2.46
CA PHE A 22 12.88 18.30 -3.12
C PHE A 22 13.95 18.71 -2.10
N VAL A 23 15.14 18.96 -2.59
CA VAL A 23 16.25 19.52 -1.81
C VAL A 23 16.57 20.89 -2.38
N GLU A 24 16.58 21.90 -1.52
CA GLU A 24 16.95 23.27 -1.90
C GLU A 24 18.46 23.37 -2.15
N ASP A 25 18.84 24.10 -3.20
CA ASP A 25 20.25 24.27 -3.58
C ASP A 25 21.10 24.72 -2.38
N GLY A 26 22.20 24.03 -2.17
CA GLY A 26 23.13 24.27 -1.06
C GLY A 26 22.66 23.76 0.31
N LYS A 27 21.46 23.17 0.40
CA LYS A 27 20.95 22.53 1.61
C LYS A 27 20.96 21.02 1.50
N LYS A 28 20.93 20.33 2.64
CA LYS A 28 20.82 18.84 2.69
C LYS A 28 19.43 18.39 3.16
N ALA A 29 18.63 19.33 3.65
CA ALA A 29 17.32 19.00 4.20
C ALA A 29 16.31 18.80 3.06
N LEU A 30 15.61 17.66 3.11
CA LEU A 30 14.49 17.39 2.23
C LEU A 30 13.30 18.28 2.64
N GLN A 31 12.67 18.87 1.66
CA GLN A 31 11.44 19.65 1.82
C GLN A 31 10.35 19.04 0.94
N PHE A 32 9.11 19.36 1.22
CA PHE A 32 7.96 18.95 0.46
C PHE A 32 7.22 20.17 -0.06
N VAL A 33 6.74 20.09 -1.29
CA VAL A 33 6.00 21.19 -1.92
C VAL A 33 4.78 20.66 -2.66
N LEU A 34 3.68 21.42 -2.59
CA LEU A 34 2.51 21.20 -3.43
C LEU A 34 2.67 22.00 -4.73
N VAL A 35 2.51 21.31 -5.85
CA VAL A 35 2.66 21.85 -7.22
C VAL A 35 1.38 21.66 -7.99
N ASP A 36 0.90 22.70 -8.68
CA ASP A 36 -0.19 22.60 -9.64
C ASP A 36 0.30 21.91 -10.92
N LEU A 37 -0.28 20.77 -11.24
CA LEU A 37 0.07 20.00 -12.44
C LEU A 37 -0.37 20.65 -13.76
N ARG A 38 -1.21 21.67 -13.68
CA ARG A 38 -1.66 22.45 -14.85
C ARG A 38 -0.73 23.62 -15.21
N ASP A 39 0.29 23.86 -14.39
CA ASP A 39 1.31 24.89 -14.68
C ASP A 39 1.98 24.56 -16.03
N PRO A 40 2.09 25.52 -16.96
CA PRO A 40 2.69 25.30 -18.29
C PRO A 40 4.15 24.86 -18.24
N GLN A 41 4.83 25.03 -17.10
CA GLN A 41 6.21 24.58 -16.85
C GLN A 41 6.28 23.18 -16.24
N VAL A 42 5.12 22.51 -16.09
CA VAL A 42 5.01 21.10 -15.68
C VAL A 42 4.70 20.24 -16.90
N ARG A 43 5.46 19.16 -17.07
CA ARG A 43 5.22 18.17 -18.12
C ARG A 43 5.10 16.79 -17.52
N ILE A 44 3.97 16.14 -17.78
CA ILE A 44 3.76 14.74 -17.42
C ILE A 44 4.20 13.87 -18.59
N ASP A 45 5.07 12.91 -18.34
CA ASP A 45 5.57 11.96 -19.33
C ASP A 45 4.96 10.58 -19.04
N PRO A 46 4.13 10.02 -19.94
CA PRO A 46 3.44 8.76 -19.70
C PRO A 46 4.42 7.59 -19.77
N THR A 47 5.07 7.30 -18.66
CA THR A 47 6.11 6.28 -18.53
C THR A 47 5.64 4.99 -17.85
N TRP A 48 4.39 4.98 -17.34
CA TRP A 48 3.85 3.84 -16.60
C TRP A 48 3.38 2.71 -17.52
N GLU A 49 4.32 1.98 -18.11
CA GLU A 49 4.08 0.76 -18.88
C GLU A 49 4.29 -0.48 -18.01
N ALA A 50 3.47 -0.61 -16.97
CA ALA A 50 3.62 -1.65 -15.96
C ALA A 50 2.77 -2.89 -16.24
N MET A 51 3.22 -4.04 -15.77
CA MET A 51 2.46 -5.28 -15.79
C MET A 51 1.20 -5.17 -14.91
N SER A 52 1.25 -4.43 -13.83
CA SER A 52 0.26 -4.36 -12.76
C SER A 52 -0.16 -2.91 -12.53
N VAL A 53 -1.36 -2.72 -11.96
CA VAL A 53 -1.95 -1.40 -11.66
C VAL A 53 -1.83 -0.39 -12.82
N ARG A 54 -2.09 -0.84 -14.03
CA ARG A 54 -1.91 -0.07 -15.27
C ARG A 54 -2.66 1.27 -15.27
N ALA A 55 -3.79 1.33 -14.57
CA ALA A 55 -4.62 2.52 -14.48
C ALA A 55 -4.15 3.53 -13.42
N SER A 56 -3.08 3.26 -12.68
CA SER A 56 -2.63 4.16 -11.61
C SER A 56 -1.99 5.46 -12.12
N ALA A 57 -1.60 5.53 -13.40
CA ALA A 57 -0.90 6.68 -13.98
C ALA A 57 0.26 7.15 -13.08
N THR A 58 1.14 6.20 -12.73
CA THR A 58 2.32 6.44 -11.88
C THR A 58 3.49 6.89 -12.76
N ASP A 59 3.34 8.02 -13.37
CA ASP A 59 4.24 8.52 -14.41
C ASP A 59 5.36 9.41 -13.87
N HIS A 60 6.22 9.87 -14.76
CA HIS A 60 7.24 10.88 -14.46
C HIS A 60 6.67 12.28 -14.67
N VAL A 61 6.97 13.18 -13.74
CA VAL A 61 6.59 14.60 -13.83
C VAL A 61 7.85 15.45 -13.83
N TYR A 62 8.01 16.25 -14.86
CA TYR A 62 9.13 17.16 -15.06
C TYR A 62 8.73 18.58 -14.71
N PHE A 63 9.63 19.29 -14.04
CA PHE A 63 9.49 20.67 -13.61
C PHE A 63 10.59 21.50 -14.25
N ASP A 64 10.23 22.55 -14.96
CA ASP A 64 11.17 23.45 -15.65
C ASP A 64 10.92 24.90 -15.23
N GLY A 65 11.53 25.31 -14.12
CA GLY A 65 11.41 26.64 -13.59
C GLY A 65 10.04 26.96 -12.96
N VAL A 66 9.33 25.93 -12.44
CA VAL A 66 8.03 26.12 -11.80
C VAL A 66 8.15 27.02 -10.58
N LYS A 67 7.38 28.11 -10.54
CA LYS A 67 7.32 29.00 -9.39
C LYS A 67 6.49 28.38 -8.29
N VAL A 68 7.07 28.22 -7.12
CA VAL A 68 6.40 27.71 -5.94
C VAL A 68 6.28 28.80 -4.90
N GLU A 69 5.09 28.96 -4.34
CA GLU A 69 4.85 29.88 -3.23
C GLU A 69 5.42 29.30 -1.94
N ALA A 70 6.05 30.14 -1.12
CA ALA A 70 6.64 29.71 0.16
C ALA A 70 5.60 29.07 1.10
N ALA A 71 4.35 29.50 1.01
CA ALA A 71 3.24 28.92 1.78
C ALA A 71 2.93 27.44 1.42
N HIS A 72 3.32 26.99 0.22
CA HIS A 72 3.15 25.60 -0.22
C HIS A 72 4.35 24.70 0.11
N VAL A 73 5.42 25.28 0.70
CA VAL A 73 6.62 24.53 1.08
C VAL A 73 6.54 24.18 2.55
N VAL A 74 6.67 22.90 2.84
CA VAL A 74 6.74 22.40 4.22
C VAL A 74 8.03 21.59 4.42
N PRO A 75 8.66 21.66 5.61
CA PRO A 75 9.79 20.81 5.91
C PRO A 75 9.37 19.33 5.79
N TRP A 76 10.12 18.56 5.00
CA TRP A 76 9.97 17.12 5.00
C TRP A 76 10.93 16.54 6.03
N ALA A 77 10.55 16.64 7.25
CA ALA A 77 11.39 16.17 8.33
C ALA A 77 11.18 14.67 8.54
N ILE A 78 11.88 13.87 7.75
CA ILE A 78 11.88 12.41 7.94
C ILE A 78 12.33 12.07 9.37
N LYS A 79 13.30 12.80 9.91
CA LYS A 79 13.70 12.66 11.31
C LYS A 79 12.73 13.33 12.29
N ASP A 80 11.99 14.34 11.83
CA ASP A 80 11.10 15.17 12.66
C ASP A 80 9.62 14.78 12.51
N ARG A 81 9.27 13.75 11.72
CA ARG A 81 7.89 13.26 11.73
C ARG A 81 7.46 12.79 13.12
N MET A 82 8.44 12.47 13.98
CA MET A 82 8.23 12.26 15.40
C MET A 82 7.89 13.54 16.18
N ILE A 83 8.07 14.74 15.59
CA ILE A 83 7.67 15.99 16.24
C ILE A 83 6.17 16.04 16.53
N TYR A 84 5.36 15.40 15.68
CA TYR A 84 3.92 15.29 15.89
C TYR A 84 3.56 14.36 17.05
N ARG A 85 4.49 13.54 17.51
CA ARG A 85 4.38 12.74 18.73
C ARG A 85 4.73 13.52 19.99
N ASP A 86 5.44 14.63 19.85
CA ASP A 86 5.73 15.51 20.99
C ASP A 86 4.42 16.12 21.50
N PRO A 87 4.04 15.90 22.78
CA PRO A 87 2.83 16.48 23.36
C PRO A 87 2.79 18.01 23.30
N ALA A 88 3.94 18.67 23.31
CA ALA A 88 4.05 20.12 23.21
C ALA A 88 3.74 20.66 21.82
N HIS A 89 3.82 19.83 20.77
CA HIS A 89 3.49 20.25 19.41
C HIS A 89 1.97 20.27 19.20
N PRO A 90 1.36 21.43 18.83
CA PRO A 90 -0.08 21.50 18.64
C PRO A 90 -0.52 20.71 17.39
N VAL A 91 -1.55 19.90 17.54
CA VAL A 91 -2.23 19.22 16.43
C VAL A 91 -3.72 19.50 16.48
N ILE A 92 -4.36 19.64 15.32
CA ILE A 92 -5.80 19.92 15.23
C ILE A 92 -6.66 18.68 15.59
N HIS A 93 -6.09 17.48 15.47
CA HIS A 93 -6.73 16.23 15.83
C HIS A 93 -5.68 15.19 16.21
N GLN A 94 -5.97 14.33 17.18
CA GLN A 94 -5.03 13.31 17.69
C GLN A 94 -4.50 12.36 16.62
N ARG A 95 -5.28 12.07 15.57
CA ARG A 95 -4.85 11.24 14.43
C ARG A 95 -3.59 11.72 13.73
N TYR A 96 -3.29 13.03 13.76
CA TYR A 96 -2.08 13.59 13.16
C TYR A 96 -0.80 13.30 13.93
N ARG A 97 -0.90 12.63 15.08
CA ARG A 97 0.25 12.08 15.79
C ARG A 97 0.64 10.69 15.31
N GLU A 98 -0.26 10.01 14.60
CA GLU A 98 0.03 8.73 13.97
C GLU A 98 0.93 8.91 12.75
N ASP A 99 1.77 7.92 12.52
CA ASP A 99 2.64 7.90 11.34
C ASP A 99 1.82 7.57 10.08
N TRP A 100 1.84 8.45 9.08
CA TRP A 100 1.06 8.28 7.86
C TRP A 100 1.51 7.07 7.03
N THR A 101 2.80 6.69 7.10
CA THR A 101 3.31 5.51 6.37
C THR A 101 2.79 4.22 7.01
N ALA A 102 2.70 4.20 8.33
CA ALA A 102 2.13 3.07 9.07
C ALA A 102 0.61 2.94 8.81
N LEU A 103 -0.12 4.06 8.83
CA LEU A 103 -1.55 4.07 8.47
C LEU A 103 -1.75 3.58 7.02
N THR A 104 -0.90 3.99 6.09
CA THR A 104 -0.96 3.54 4.69
C THR A 104 -0.65 2.05 4.57
N SER A 105 0.31 1.52 5.33
CA SER A 105 0.61 0.08 5.35
C SER A 105 -0.59 -0.74 5.79
N MET A 106 -1.27 -0.35 6.88
CA MET A 106 -2.49 -1.01 7.34
C MET A 106 -3.62 -0.92 6.30
N PHE A 107 -3.81 0.25 5.68
CA PHE A 107 -4.79 0.44 4.60
C PHE A 107 -4.55 -0.51 3.42
N LEU A 108 -3.30 -0.65 2.98
CA LEU A 108 -2.92 -1.60 1.94
C LEU A 108 -3.20 -3.05 2.37
N GLY A 109 -2.96 -3.40 3.62
CA GLY A 109 -3.28 -4.72 4.18
C GLY A 109 -4.78 -5.04 4.13
N VAL A 110 -5.64 -4.09 4.51
CA VAL A 110 -7.10 -4.22 4.40
C VAL A 110 -7.53 -4.37 2.94
N MET A 111 -6.98 -3.54 2.05
CA MET A 111 -7.28 -3.67 0.62
C MET A 111 -6.89 -5.04 0.07
N ALA A 112 -5.72 -5.56 0.44
CA ALA A 112 -5.25 -6.87 0.02
C ALA A 112 -6.22 -7.98 0.46
N SER A 113 -6.63 -7.98 1.73
CA SER A 113 -7.59 -8.97 2.25
C SER A 113 -8.94 -8.89 1.53
N ALA A 114 -9.46 -7.69 1.27
CA ALA A 114 -10.71 -7.47 0.57
C ALA A 114 -10.67 -7.95 -0.90
N VAL A 115 -9.56 -7.73 -1.61
CA VAL A 115 -9.36 -8.23 -2.98
C VAL A 115 -9.30 -9.75 -3.01
N ALA A 116 -8.59 -10.35 -2.06
CA ALA A 116 -8.50 -11.81 -1.93
C ALA A 116 -9.87 -12.42 -1.58
N GLU A 117 -10.62 -11.83 -0.66
CA GLU A 117 -11.96 -12.27 -0.30
C GLU A 117 -12.95 -12.18 -1.46
N THR A 118 -12.95 -11.07 -2.19
CA THR A 118 -13.76 -10.90 -3.39
C THR A 118 -13.46 -11.99 -4.41
N SER A 119 -12.18 -12.27 -4.64
CA SER A 119 -11.73 -13.31 -5.56
C SER A 119 -12.17 -14.70 -5.11
N LEU A 120 -12.04 -15.01 -3.82
CA LEU A 120 -12.50 -16.29 -3.25
C LEU A 120 -14.01 -16.48 -3.45
N ASN A 121 -14.82 -15.46 -3.15
CA ASN A 121 -16.26 -15.55 -3.25
C ASN A 121 -16.73 -15.75 -4.70
N GLU A 122 -16.12 -15.06 -5.67
CA GLU A 122 -16.43 -15.24 -7.09
C GLU A 122 -16.03 -16.63 -7.58
N ILE A 123 -14.83 -17.12 -7.21
CA ILE A 123 -14.37 -18.45 -7.58
C ILE A 123 -15.24 -19.53 -6.97
N ALA A 124 -15.61 -19.40 -5.70
CA ALA A 124 -16.50 -20.33 -5.02
C ALA A 124 -17.88 -20.40 -5.72
N LYS A 125 -18.42 -19.24 -6.11
CA LYS A 125 -19.69 -19.16 -6.84
C LYS A 125 -19.57 -19.84 -8.23
N GLY A 126 -18.57 -19.46 -9.02
CA GLY A 126 -18.36 -20.00 -10.38
C GLY A 126 -18.03 -21.51 -10.37
N SER A 127 -17.40 -22.00 -9.31
CA SER A 127 -17.06 -23.43 -9.18
C SER A 127 -18.28 -24.33 -9.06
N ARG A 128 -19.42 -23.83 -8.57
CA ARG A 128 -20.65 -24.62 -8.37
C ARG A 128 -21.24 -25.17 -9.68
N GLU A 129 -21.12 -24.41 -10.74
CA GLU A 129 -21.68 -24.75 -12.06
C GLU A 129 -20.64 -25.35 -13.01
N ARG A 130 -19.37 -25.34 -12.61
CA ARG A 130 -18.27 -25.77 -13.45
C ARG A 130 -18.20 -27.30 -13.53
N VAL A 131 -18.12 -27.78 -14.77
CA VAL A 131 -17.88 -29.20 -15.09
C VAL A 131 -16.44 -29.34 -15.57
N ALA A 132 -15.71 -30.31 -15.02
CA ALA A 132 -14.36 -30.66 -15.42
C ALA A 132 -14.36 -31.57 -16.65
N ILE A 133 -13.17 -31.81 -17.20
CA ILE A 133 -12.95 -32.81 -18.25
C ILE A 133 -13.54 -34.15 -17.81
N PHE A 134 -14.20 -34.84 -18.72
CA PHE A 134 -14.92 -36.08 -18.50
C PHE A 134 -16.20 -36.00 -17.64
N GLY A 135 -16.81 -34.81 -17.54
CA GLY A 135 -18.12 -34.62 -16.92
C GLY A 135 -18.15 -34.61 -15.38
N ALA A 136 -17.01 -34.69 -14.72
CA ALA A 136 -16.95 -34.60 -13.26
C ALA A 136 -17.27 -33.20 -12.76
N LYS A 137 -18.06 -33.09 -11.69
CA LYS A 137 -18.34 -31.79 -11.07
C LYS A 137 -17.07 -31.21 -10.43
N TRP A 138 -16.79 -29.97 -10.72
CA TRP A 138 -15.58 -29.30 -10.25
C TRP A 138 -15.52 -29.19 -8.72
N ILE A 139 -16.68 -28.95 -8.09
CA ILE A 139 -16.82 -28.84 -6.63
C ILE A 139 -16.53 -30.11 -5.87
N GLU A 140 -16.63 -31.27 -6.52
CA GLU A 140 -16.37 -32.60 -5.92
C GLU A 140 -14.87 -32.94 -5.87
N ARG A 141 -14.03 -32.11 -6.48
CA ARG A 141 -12.60 -32.37 -6.49
C ARG A 141 -11.95 -31.92 -5.16
N PRO A 142 -11.27 -32.85 -4.44
CA PRO A 142 -10.61 -32.51 -3.16
C PRO A 142 -9.65 -31.30 -3.26
N MET A 143 -8.93 -31.18 -4.37
CA MET A 143 -8.01 -30.06 -4.64
C MET A 143 -8.74 -28.71 -4.60
N VAL A 144 -9.94 -28.63 -5.13
CA VAL A 144 -10.76 -27.40 -5.10
C VAL A 144 -11.18 -27.07 -3.67
N GLN A 145 -11.70 -28.07 -2.97
CA GLN A 145 -12.18 -27.91 -1.58
C GLN A 145 -11.05 -27.50 -0.63
N VAL A 146 -9.91 -28.18 -0.71
CA VAL A 146 -8.73 -27.89 0.14
C VAL A 146 -8.18 -26.50 -0.12
N ASN A 147 -8.00 -26.11 -1.39
CA ASN A 147 -7.44 -24.78 -1.70
C ASN A 147 -8.41 -23.66 -1.34
N LEU A 148 -9.73 -23.83 -1.52
CA LEU A 148 -10.72 -22.85 -1.04
C LEU A 148 -10.70 -22.71 0.49
N GLY A 149 -10.65 -23.83 1.22
CA GLY A 149 -10.59 -23.80 2.68
C GLY A 149 -9.32 -23.15 3.21
N ARG A 150 -8.16 -23.46 2.62
CA ARG A 150 -6.88 -22.82 3.00
C ARG A 150 -6.87 -21.34 2.66
N ALA A 151 -7.34 -20.95 1.47
CA ALA A 151 -7.45 -19.56 1.08
C ALA A 151 -8.35 -18.77 2.04
N ARG A 152 -9.50 -19.34 2.46
CA ARG A 152 -10.39 -18.73 3.45
C ARG A 152 -9.68 -18.50 4.79
N ALA A 153 -8.94 -19.50 5.28
CA ALA A 153 -8.22 -19.36 6.54
C ALA A 153 -7.16 -18.25 6.50
N LEU A 154 -6.40 -18.16 5.39
CA LEU A 154 -5.40 -17.11 5.19
C LEU A 154 -6.04 -15.72 5.10
N ILE A 155 -7.15 -15.58 4.37
CA ILE A 155 -7.88 -14.30 4.22
C ILE A 155 -8.43 -13.84 5.57
N ASN A 156 -9.02 -14.75 6.35
CA ASN A 156 -9.51 -14.40 7.69
C ASN A 156 -8.36 -13.91 8.58
N ALA A 157 -7.24 -14.65 8.62
CA ALA A 157 -6.06 -14.25 9.39
C ALA A 157 -5.48 -12.89 8.93
N ALA A 158 -5.48 -12.61 7.61
CA ALA A 158 -5.06 -11.33 7.06
C ALA A 158 -5.96 -10.20 7.55
N ALA A 159 -7.28 -10.38 7.44
CA ALA A 159 -8.25 -9.40 7.88
C ALA A 159 -8.16 -9.15 9.39
N ASP A 160 -8.15 -10.21 10.20
CA ASP A 160 -8.05 -10.11 11.66
C ASP A 160 -6.78 -9.36 12.09
N THR A 161 -5.65 -9.64 11.46
CA THR A 161 -4.37 -8.96 11.75
C THR A 161 -4.44 -7.46 11.45
N ALA A 162 -4.97 -7.07 10.29
CA ALA A 162 -5.07 -5.67 9.89
C ALA A 162 -6.11 -4.93 10.75
N TYR A 163 -7.28 -5.52 10.98
CA TYR A 163 -8.33 -4.89 11.79
C TYR A 163 -7.95 -4.75 13.26
N ALA A 164 -7.23 -5.73 13.84
CA ALA A 164 -6.75 -5.60 15.22
C ALA A 164 -5.83 -4.37 15.36
N ALA A 165 -4.88 -4.18 14.46
CA ALA A 165 -3.98 -3.03 14.49
C ALA A 165 -4.72 -1.69 14.25
N LEU A 166 -5.73 -1.66 13.39
CA LEU A 166 -6.58 -0.50 13.20
C LEU A 166 -7.38 -0.18 14.47
N GLN A 167 -7.97 -1.18 15.13
CA GLN A 167 -8.72 -0.99 16.37
C GLN A 167 -7.81 -0.50 17.52
N GLU A 168 -6.60 -1.05 17.63
CA GLU A 168 -5.59 -0.56 18.59
C GLU A 168 -5.27 0.92 18.32
N THR A 169 -5.14 1.30 17.05
CA THR A 169 -4.88 2.68 16.64
C THR A 169 -6.05 3.61 16.96
N ASP A 170 -7.29 3.22 16.64
CA ASP A 170 -8.48 4.01 16.93
C ASP A 170 -8.66 4.21 18.45
N ASN A 171 -8.49 3.15 19.23
CA ASN A 171 -8.55 3.23 20.69
C ASN A 171 -7.50 4.18 21.28
N ARG A 172 -6.29 4.21 20.71
CA ARG A 172 -5.22 5.13 21.09
C ARG A 172 -5.57 6.58 20.74
N ILE A 173 -6.11 6.82 19.54
CA ILE A 173 -6.56 8.15 19.09
C ILE A 173 -7.68 8.67 20.01
N ASP A 174 -8.68 7.85 20.29
CA ASP A 174 -9.83 8.21 21.14
C ASP A 174 -9.42 8.48 22.58
N SER A 175 -8.46 7.71 23.09
CA SER A 175 -7.88 7.90 24.42
C SER A 175 -6.86 9.04 24.49
N ARG A 176 -6.55 9.70 23.38
CA ARG A 176 -5.54 10.76 23.24
C ARG A 176 -4.14 10.35 23.75
N ILE A 177 -3.80 9.10 23.56
CA ILE A 177 -2.47 8.55 23.87
C ILE A 177 -1.55 8.79 22.66
N ASN A 178 -0.35 9.30 22.89
CA ASN A 178 0.62 9.49 21.81
C ASN A 178 1.20 8.13 21.37
N PRO A 179 1.33 7.91 20.05
CA PRO A 179 1.95 6.68 19.54
C PRO A 179 3.43 6.60 19.90
N THR A 180 3.89 5.38 20.12
CA THR A 180 5.29 5.03 20.37
C THR A 180 5.93 4.43 19.12
N GLU A 181 7.24 4.15 19.16
CA GLU A 181 7.92 3.41 18.10
C GLU A 181 7.38 1.97 17.98
N GLU A 182 7.01 1.36 19.10
CA GLU A 182 6.41 0.02 19.11
C GLU A 182 5.04 0.02 18.40
N ASP A 183 4.21 1.05 18.62
CA ASP A 183 2.94 1.20 17.90
C ASP A 183 3.15 1.33 16.39
N TYR A 184 4.14 2.13 15.98
CA TYR A 184 4.52 2.24 14.57
C TYR A 184 4.92 0.89 13.98
N LEU A 185 5.81 0.16 14.65
CA LEU A 185 6.26 -1.16 14.19
C LEU A 185 5.10 -2.16 14.13
N ARG A 186 4.23 -2.14 15.12
CA ARG A 186 3.01 -2.97 15.15
C ARG A 186 2.13 -2.72 13.92
N GLN A 187 1.93 -1.46 13.55
CA GLN A 187 1.11 -1.06 12.42
C GLN A 187 1.72 -1.51 11.08
N ILE A 188 3.01 -1.24 10.85
CA ILE A 188 3.67 -1.61 9.58
C ILE A 188 3.73 -3.14 9.40
N LEU A 189 4.01 -3.88 10.47
CA LEU A 189 4.05 -5.34 10.42
C LEU A 189 2.66 -5.95 10.18
N ALA A 190 1.62 -5.38 10.78
CA ALA A 190 0.25 -5.85 10.58
C ALA A 190 -0.19 -5.67 9.11
N GLY A 191 0.07 -4.51 8.51
CA GLY A 191 -0.23 -4.26 7.12
C GLY A 191 0.53 -5.19 6.17
N MET A 192 1.83 -5.31 6.36
CA MET A 192 2.69 -6.21 5.59
C MET A 192 2.25 -7.68 5.72
N GLN A 193 1.99 -8.16 6.92
CA GLN A 193 1.55 -9.53 7.17
C GLN A 193 0.21 -9.83 6.50
N ALA A 194 -0.73 -8.89 6.55
CA ALA A 194 -2.02 -9.03 5.86
C ALA A 194 -1.85 -9.15 4.34
N ILE A 195 -0.94 -8.38 3.73
CA ILE A 195 -0.61 -8.49 2.31
C ILE A 195 -0.03 -9.86 1.98
N GLN A 196 0.90 -10.37 2.79
CA GLN A 196 1.52 -11.67 2.56
C GLN A 196 0.53 -12.83 2.62
N LEU A 197 -0.29 -12.87 3.67
CA LEU A 197 -1.33 -13.90 3.82
C LEU A 197 -2.33 -13.84 2.67
N SER A 198 -2.68 -12.64 2.21
CA SER A 198 -3.55 -12.45 1.06
C SER A 198 -2.89 -12.90 -0.26
N ASP A 199 -1.59 -12.68 -0.43
CA ASP A 199 -0.84 -13.15 -1.61
C ASP A 199 -0.80 -14.69 -1.67
N GLU A 200 -0.55 -15.35 -0.54
CA GLU A 200 -0.65 -16.80 -0.45
C GLU A 200 -2.06 -17.31 -0.79
N ALA A 201 -3.09 -16.65 -0.29
CA ALA A 201 -4.47 -16.97 -0.61
C ALA A 201 -4.75 -16.82 -2.11
N MET A 202 -4.32 -15.72 -2.74
CA MET A 202 -4.48 -15.49 -4.18
C MET A 202 -3.78 -16.57 -5.02
N LYS A 203 -2.60 -17.05 -4.61
CA LYS A 203 -1.90 -18.16 -5.26
C LYS A 203 -2.65 -19.50 -5.14
N LEU A 204 -3.30 -19.75 -4.00
CA LEU A 204 -4.16 -20.94 -3.83
C LEU A 204 -5.41 -20.84 -4.72
N LEU A 205 -6.02 -19.67 -4.82
CA LEU A 205 -7.16 -19.41 -5.69
C LEU A 205 -6.81 -19.62 -7.18
N GLN A 206 -5.64 -19.14 -7.60
CA GLN A 206 -5.14 -19.37 -8.95
C GLN A 206 -5.04 -20.87 -9.30
N ARG A 207 -4.63 -21.72 -8.35
CA ARG A 207 -4.55 -23.18 -8.56
C ARG A 207 -5.90 -23.84 -8.81
N ILE A 208 -6.99 -23.24 -8.32
CA ILE A 208 -8.35 -23.74 -8.56
C ILE A 208 -8.81 -23.41 -9.98
N LEU A 209 -8.38 -22.28 -10.50
CA LEU A 209 -8.72 -21.83 -11.82
C LEU A 209 -7.90 -22.59 -12.87
N GLY A 210 -8.43 -22.78 -14.04
CA GLY A 210 -7.67 -23.33 -15.15
C GLY A 210 -7.06 -22.24 -16.02
N ALA A 211 -6.37 -22.63 -17.08
CA ALA A 211 -5.73 -21.70 -18.02
C ALA A 211 -6.69 -20.66 -18.63
N ASN A 212 -7.98 -20.98 -18.73
CA ASN A 212 -8.98 -20.04 -19.24
C ASN A 212 -9.12 -18.76 -18.38
N ASP A 213 -8.88 -18.88 -17.07
CA ASP A 213 -9.02 -17.78 -16.13
C ASP A 213 -7.76 -16.90 -16.05
N LEU A 214 -6.72 -17.22 -16.83
CA LEU A 214 -5.53 -16.42 -17.04
C LEU A 214 -5.66 -15.46 -18.25
N ARG A 215 -6.81 -15.43 -18.91
CA ARG A 215 -7.05 -14.51 -20.01
C ARG A 215 -7.31 -13.11 -19.47
N GLU A 216 -6.77 -12.09 -20.14
CA GLU A 216 -6.96 -10.66 -19.78
C GLU A 216 -8.43 -10.21 -19.72
N SER A 217 -9.34 -11.01 -20.29
CA SER A 217 -10.79 -10.76 -20.23
C SER A 217 -11.44 -11.17 -18.91
N THR A 218 -10.72 -11.82 -18.00
CA THR A 218 -11.28 -12.29 -16.73
C THR A 218 -11.03 -11.32 -15.59
N ASN A 219 -12.01 -11.21 -14.67
CA ASN A 219 -11.85 -10.37 -13.48
C ASN A 219 -10.74 -10.87 -12.57
N PHE A 220 -10.55 -12.19 -12.48
CA PHE A 220 -9.51 -12.77 -11.63
C PHE A 220 -8.12 -12.44 -12.15
N GLU A 221 -7.85 -12.56 -13.47
CA GLU A 221 -6.56 -12.21 -14.04
C GLU A 221 -6.17 -10.79 -13.67
N ARG A 222 -7.07 -9.84 -13.92
CA ARG A 222 -6.80 -8.43 -13.61
C ARG A 222 -6.51 -8.21 -12.13
N ARG A 223 -7.32 -8.77 -11.23
CA ARG A 223 -7.09 -8.64 -9.78
C ARG A 223 -5.78 -9.30 -9.36
N TYR A 224 -5.50 -10.50 -9.87
CA TYR A 224 -4.27 -11.21 -9.56
C TYR A 224 -3.03 -10.43 -10.03
N ARG A 225 -3.08 -9.92 -11.24
CA ARG A 225 -2.01 -9.11 -11.83
C ARG A 225 -1.81 -7.79 -11.06
N ASP A 226 -2.89 -7.07 -10.76
CA ASP A 226 -2.83 -5.80 -10.04
C ASP A 226 -2.40 -6.01 -8.57
N PHE A 227 -2.77 -7.14 -7.97
CA PHE A 227 -2.34 -7.52 -6.63
C PHE A 227 -0.81 -7.64 -6.51
N GLN A 228 -0.11 -8.06 -7.57
CA GLN A 228 1.35 -8.24 -7.52
C GLN A 228 2.13 -6.95 -7.22
N ALA A 229 1.53 -5.78 -7.37
CA ALA A 229 2.15 -4.52 -6.96
C ALA A 229 2.16 -4.31 -5.43
N MET A 230 1.21 -4.89 -4.70
CA MET A 230 1.05 -4.64 -3.26
C MET A 230 2.25 -5.07 -2.43
N PRO A 231 2.79 -6.31 -2.55
CA PRO A 231 3.96 -6.73 -1.77
C PRO A 231 5.26 -6.02 -2.19
N LEU A 232 5.28 -5.35 -3.33
CA LEU A 232 6.43 -4.61 -3.85
C LEU A 232 6.37 -3.12 -3.52
N HIS A 233 5.25 -2.63 -3.00
CA HIS A 233 5.10 -1.23 -2.65
C HIS A 233 6.03 -0.86 -1.49
N ILE A 234 6.71 0.28 -1.62
CA ILE A 234 7.77 0.69 -0.69
C ILE A 234 7.32 0.76 0.79
N ILE A 235 6.04 1.06 1.03
CA ILE A 235 5.43 1.16 2.38
C ILE A 235 5.00 -0.22 2.92
N SER A 236 4.98 -1.26 2.08
CA SER A 236 4.56 -2.60 2.48
C SER A 236 5.58 -3.69 2.13
N HIS A 237 6.77 -3.29 1.66
CA HIS A 237 7.83 -4.21 1.27
C HIS A 237 8.31 -5.01 2.48
N ILE A 238 8.23 -6.34 2.38
CA ILE A 238 8.48 -7.24 3.51
C ILE A 238 9.85 -7.03 4.14
N ASP A 239 10.91 -7.02 3.31
CA ASP A 239 12.28 -6.96 3.82
C ASP A 239 12.54 -5.66 4.59
N ARG A 240 11.98 -4.55 4.11
CA ARG A 240 12.12 -3.24 4.77
C ARG A 240 11.37 -3.16 6.09
N MET A 241 10.15 -3.70 6.13
CA MET A 241 9.33 -3.65 7.35
C MET A 241 9.87 -4.60 8.41
N THR A 242 10.29 -5.79 8.02
CA THR A 242 10.89 -6.77 8.94
C THR A 242 12.27 -6.35 9.42
N GLU A 243 13.09 -5.71 8.58
CA GLU A 243 14.38 -5.15 9.00
C GLU A 243 14.20 -4.13 10.12
N GLN A 244 13.28 -3.18 10.00
CA GLN A 244 13.03 -2.17 11.04
C GLN A 244 12.67 -2.83 12.37
N SER A 245 11.79 -3.83 12.34
CA SER A 245 11.39 -4.57 13.54
C SER A 245 12.56 -5.37 14.14
N GLY A 246 13.35 -6.04 13.29
CA GLY A 246 14.54 -6.78 13.73
C GLY A 246 15.60 -5.87 14.37
N ARG A 247 15.83 -4.70 13.77
CA ARG A 247 16.74 -3.69 14.34
C ARG A 247 16.27 -3.20 15.70
N ASN A 248 14.98 -2.89 15.83
CA ASN A 248 14.40 -2.47 17.10
C ASN A 248 14.57 -3.56 18.18
N ALA A 249 14.32 -4.82 17.87
CA ALA A 249 14.50 -5.95 18.79
C ALA A 249 15.95 -6.12 19.24
N LEU A 250 16.92 -5.66 18.44
CA LEU A 250 18.35 -5.66 18.77
C LEU A 250 18.81 -4.35 19.45
N GLY A 251 17.91 -3.43 19.77
CA GLY A 251 18.22 -2.13 20.36
C GLY A 251 18.92 -1.15 19.40
N LEU A 252 18.80 -1.37 18.09
CA LEU A 252 19.34 -0.49 17.06
C LEU A 252 18.28 0.50 16.60
N ASP A 253 18.72 1.65 16.07
CA ASP A 253 17.83 2.60 15.38
C ASP A 253 17.12 1.88 14.22
N THR A 254 15.81 2.04 14.14
CA THR A 254 14.97 1.41 13.10
C THR A 254 15.33 1.86 11.68
N GLN A 255 16.04 2.99 11.52
CA GLN A 255 16.43 3.56 10.22
C GLN A 255 15.24 3.67 9.26
N ASN A 256 14.12 4.11 9.79
CA ASN A 256 12.96 4.37 8.95
C ASN A 256 13.33 5.41 7.88
N PRO A 257 13.23 5.08 6.59
CA PRO A 257 13.70 5.95 5.51
C PRO A 257 12.68 7.02 5.09
N PHE A 258 11.51 7.06 5.76
CA PHE A 258 10.43 8.01 5.47
C PHE A 258 10.19 8.96 6.62
#